data_0e4173281f3ba97ee5b6cc6ea22a1b91
#
_entry.id   0e4173281f3ba97ee5b6cc6ea22a1b91
#
_cell.length_a   1.000
_cell.length_b   1.000
_cell.length_c   1.000
_cell.angle_alpha   90.00
_cell.angle_beta   90.00
_cell.angle_gamma   90.00
#
_symmetry.space_group_name_H-M   'P 1'
#
loop_
_entity.id
_entity.type
_entity.pdbx_description
1 polymer ?
#
loop_
_entity_poly.entity_id
_entity_poly.type
_entity_poly.pdbx_seq_one_letter_code
_entity_poly.pdbx_strand_id
1 'polypeptide(L)'
;MRQIAYLPTSRSSEYFQVKEKYSNMFLNQLRNIRPYMRLGLANTQKRCYEKPMQNTNYEEINATKAASASNDISPKDEVMSEIYPAPRVMPMVLNNKEPAVLSFDDVPGPRALKYISSFRQYLSEVGTQLTVATLTAALNISTYWNTKKPLKNLSALFDEYGPVVRFVSPVGGDIVLINHPEHIQKVYTMEGIYPVRSTLDSLEKYRSEHRNLIYGGLYTVQGEEWSRQRATVLTPLHNAITLHMMGVNDVCENFTQKIYNLRNYQDEVPRDLYKELHKWAFDCMGLILFSKRFTMLDTELVYSQCDMSWLYHSFEKATESIIKCESGLHFWKLFPTPAWSSLVKNCDSLDNLIGKYVLETEQAISSRSLEDPPTDFDNNSLISAMLKSEQKMNAEDITTIIMDMLLIGVNTITSSMSFLLYYIAKYQRAQRILHSEIEKINTNMSVEDIAKITELTPYLQACIKESLRLVPPIPVLTRILPKNITLDRYNIPRGTLIIMSTQDASLKEGNYDDASAFYPERWLKGDAKEYHAFASIPFGFGARKCLGQNIAETMLSLLTTRIVQKYKLEYHYGDIESTRSFISKPNKPLKIRFVDRA
;
A
#
# COMPACT_ATOMS: atom_id res chain seq x y z
N MET A 1 -36.32 56.42 -18.52
CA MET A 1 -35.67 56.76 -19.79
C MET A 1 -34.41 55.90 -19.93
N ARG A 2 -34.46 54.91 -20.83
CA ARG A 2 -33.53 54.53 -21.90
C ARG A 2 -32.08 54.46 -21.50
N GLN A 3 -31.33 53.30 -21.61
CA GLN A 3 -31.12 52.54 -22.84
C GLN A 3 -30.73 51.11 -22.53
N ILE A 4 -31.34 50.16 -23.23
CA ILE A 4 -30.95 48.78 -23.43
C ILE A 4 -29.96 48.79 -24.57
N ALA A 5 -28.74 48.24 -24.37
CA ALA A 5 -27.78 47.98 -25.41
C ALA A 5 -27.70 46.48 -25.69
N TYR A 6 -27.96 46.12 -26.94
CA TYR A 6 -27.88 44.81 -27.54
C TYR A 6 -26.45 44.27 -27.49
N LEU A 7 -26.28 43.01 -27.18
CA LEU A 7 -25.08 42.20 -27.44
C LEU A 7 -25.36 41.20 -28.61
N PRO A 8 -24.43 40.98 -29.50
CA PRO A 8 -24.70 40.28 -30.75
C PRO A 8 -24.65 38.73 -30.59
N THR A 9 -25.55 38.09 -31.32
CA THR A 9 -25.87 36.65 -31.42
C THR A 9 -24.89 35.83 -32.26
N SER A 10 -23.57 36.03 -32.18
CA SER A 10 -22.61 35.29 -33.03
C SER A 10 -21.75 34.23 -32.30
N ARG A 11 -21.86 34.10 -30.98
CA ARG A 11 -21.09 33.10 -30.23
C ARG A 11 -21.77 31.74 -30.02
N SER A 12 -23.04 31.59 -30.33
CA SER A 12 -23.75 30.31 -30.16
C SER A 12 -23.48 29.31 -31.29
N SER A 13 -23.18 29.74 -32.50
CA SER A 13 -22.91 28.85 -33.64
C SER A 13 -21.52 28.21 -33.58
N GLU A 14 -20.52 28.94 -33.12
CA GLU A 14 -19.16 28.39 -32.94
C GLU A 14 -19.09 27.35 -31.83
N TYR A 15 -19.83 27.56 -30.73
CA TYR A 15 -19.89 26.60 -29.62
C TYR A 15 -20.56 25.27 -30.03
N PHE A 16 -21.57 25.32 -30.85
CA PHE A 16 -22.23 24.12 -31.41
C PHE A 16 -21.33 23.40 -32.43
N GLN A 17 -20.65 24.10 -33.32
CA GLN A 17 -19.73 23.48 -34.28
C GLN A 17 -18.50 22.83 -33.58
N VAL A 18 -17.97 23.46 -32.53
CA VAL A 18 -16.88 22.90 -31.73
C VAL A 18 -17.35 21.63 -30.99
N LYS A 19 -18.56 21.64 -30.42
CA LYS A 19 -19.13 20.49 -29.73
C LYS A 19 -19.39 19.30 -30.68
N GLU A 20 -19.86 19.58 -31.89
CA GLU A 20 -20.11 18.57 -32.93
C GLU A 20 -18.79 17.99 -33.48
N LYS A 21 -17.77 18.83 -33.66
CA LYS A 21 -16.42 18.42 -34.08
C LYS A 21 -15.74 17.52 -33.04
N TYR A 22 -15.87 17.82 -31.74
CA TYR A 22 -15.34 16.97 -30.67
C TYR A 22 -16.15 15.68 -30.49
N SER A 23 -17.46 15.72 -30.67
CA SER A 23 -18.31 14.52 -30.63
C SER A 23 -17.98 13.55 -31.78
N ASN A 24 -17.78 14.06 -32.99
CA ASN A 24 -17.42 13.25 -34.16
C ASN A 24 -15.97 12.75 -34.10
N MET A 25 -15.05 13.50 -33.51
CA MET A 25 -13.68 13.07 -33.27
C MET A 25 -13.66 11.95 -32.21
N PHE A 26 -14.47 12.06 -31.16
CA PHE A 26 -14.65 11.04 -30.13
C PHE A 26 -15.24 9.74 -30.66
N LEU A 27 -16.28 9.83 -31.50
CA LEU A 27 -16.90 8.66 -32.15
C LEU A 27 -15.96 7.96 -33.15
N ASN A 28 -15.14 8.73 -33.88
CA ASN A 28 -14.15 8.17 -34.81
C ASN A 28 -12.96 7.53 -34.04
N GLN A 29 -12.55 8.10 -32.92
CA GLN A 29 -11.55 7.46 -32.06
C GLN A 29 -12.07 6.16 -31.45
N LEU A 30 -13.32 6.10 -31.01
CA LEU A 30 -13.94 4.87 -30.53
C LEU A 30 -14.01 3.77 -31.61
N ARG A 31 -14.20 4.12 -32.88
CA ARG A 31 -14.15 3.17 -34.01
C ARG A 31 -12.75 2.61 -34.26
N ASN A 32 -11.71 3.39 -34.07
CA ASN A 32 -10.32 2.98 -34.27
C ASN A 32 -9.73 2.20 -33.10
N ILE A 33 -10.33 2.26 -31.93
CA ILE A 33 -9.88 1.57 -30.70
C ILE A 33 -10.43 0.13 -30.61
N ARG A 34 -11.48 -0.21 -31.37
CA ARG A 34 -12.06 -1.59 -31.40
C ARG A 34 -11.05 -2.73 -31.55
N PRO A 35 -9.99 -2.65 -32.38
CA PRO A 35 -8.99 -3.71 -32.47
C PRO A 35 -8.08 -3.80 -31.24
N TYR A 36 -7.78 -2.67 -30.57
CA TYR A 36 -6.84 -2.59 -29.45
C TYR A 36 -7.49 -3.00 -28.11
N MET A 37 -8.79 -2.79 -27.95
CA MET A 37 -9.53 -3.28 -26.77
C MET A 37 -9.59 -4.82 -26.70
N ARG A 38 -9.55 -5.52 -27.84
CA ARG A 38 -9.50 -6.99 -27.89
C ARG A 38 -8.15 -7.56 -27.46
N LEU A 39 -7.06 -6.85 -27.64
CA LEU A 39 -5.70 -7.32 -27.31
C LEU A 39 -5.31 -7.11 -25.85
N GLY A 40 -5.71 -6.01 -25.20
CA GLY A 40 -5.32 -5.69 -23.82
C GLY A 40 -5.96 -6.62 -22.76
N LEU A 41 -7.26 -6.90 -22.90
CA LEU A 41 -7.99 -7.75 -21.94
C LEU A 41 -7.74 -9.25 -22.14
N ALA A 42 -7.53 -9.68 -23.38
CA ALA A 42 -7.14 -11.06 -23.67
C ALA A 42 -5.76 -11.41 -23.09
N ASN A 43 -4.82 -10.44 -23.06
CA ASN A 43 -3.46 -10.70 -22.57
C ASN A 43 -3.37 -10.81 -21.05
N THR A 44 -4.12 -10.03 -20.27
CA THR A 44 -4.03 -10.09 -18.80
C THR A 44 -4.73 -11.35 -18.24
N GLN A 45 -5.89 -11.73 -18.77
CA GLN A 45 -6.53 -12.99 -18.41
C GLN A 45 -5.85 -14.21 -19.06
N LYS A 46 -5.41 -14.14 -20.31
CA LYS A 46 -4.71 -15.23 -20.99
C LYS A 46 -3.36 -15.55 -20.38
N ARG A 47 -2.54 -14.57 -19.97
CA ARG A 47 -1.24 -14.84 -19.33
C ARG A 47 -1.35 -15.55 -17.98
N CYS A 48 -2.48 -15.44 -17.28
CA CYS A 48 -2.71 -16.18 -16.04
C CYS A 48 -3.27 -17.60 -16.24
N TYR A 49 -3.82 -17.95 -17.42
CA TYR A 49 -4.58 -19.19 -17.60
C TYR A 49 -4.23 -20.03 -18.85
N GLU A 50 -3.37 -19.59 -19.75
CA GLU A 50 -3.02 -20.32 -20.99
C GLU A 50 -1.70 -21.10 -20.89
N LYS A 51 -1.57 -22.02 -19.94
CA LYS A 51 -0.92 -23.32 -20.19
C LYS A 51 -1.89 -24.40 -19.74
N PRO A 52 -2.34 -25.30 -20.63
CA PRO A 52 -3.09 -26.46 -20.21
C PRO A 52 -2.17 -27.33 -19.37
N MET A 53 -2.44 -27.43 -18.08
CA MET A 53 -1.91 -28.55 -17.30
C MET A 53 -2.51 -29.81 -17.89
N GLN A 54 -1.68 -30.68 -18.42
CA GLN A 54 -2.05 -32.05 -18.70
C GLN A 54 -2.62 -32.65 -17.41
N ASN A 55 -3.80 -33.22 -17.51
CA ASN A 55 -4.47 -33.97 -16.44
C ASN A 55 -3.57 -35.11 -15.98
N THR A 56 -2.80 -34.91 -14.94
CA THR A 56 -2.24 -35.98 -14.12
C THR A 56 -3.08 -36.03 -12.84
N ASN A 57 -3.60 -37.22 -12.55
CA ASN A 57 -4.47 -37.51 -11.42
C ASN A 57 -3.85 -37.05 -10.09
N TYR A 58 -4.33 -35.92 -9.58
CA TYR A 58 -3.87 -35.34 -8.31
C TYR A 58 -4.40 -36.07 -7.07
N GLU A 59 -5.35 -36.97 -7.21
CA GLU A 59 -5.89 -37.73 -6.07
C GLU A 59 -4.97 -38.88 -5.62
N GLU A 60 -4.21 -39.49 -6.49
CA GLU A 60 -3.27 -40.58 -6.12
C GLU A 60 -1.96 -40.07 -5.48
N ILE A 61 -1.55 -38.83 -5.73
CA ILE A 61 -0.29 -38.27 -5.19
C ILE A 61 -0.48 -37.84 -3.72
N ASN A 62 -1.68 -37.46 -3.31
CA ASN A 62 -1.93 -37.06 -1.91
C ASN A 62 -2.12 -38.27 -0.98
N ALA A 63 -2.55 -39.41 -1.47
CA ALA A 63 -2.68 -40.62 -0.66
C ALA A 63 -1.33 -41.28 -0.36
N THR A 64 -0.37 -41.19 -1.29
CA THR A 64 0.97 -41.79 -1.12
C THR A 64 1.92 -40.91 -0.29
N LYS A 65 1.70 -39.58 -0.22
CA LYS A 65 2.51 -38.69 0.61
C LYS A 65 2.07 -38.64 2.07
N ALA A 66 0.85 -39.02 2.39
CA ALA A 66 0.37 -39.09 3.78
C ALA A 66 0.91 -40.34 4.55
N ALA A 67 1.40 -41.35 3.85
CA ALA A 67 1.87 -42.60 4.45
C ALA A 67 3.39 -42.68 4.66
N SER A 68 4.19 -41.71 4.18
CA SER A 68 5.67 -41.72 4.27
C SER A 68 6.29 -40.51 4.97
N ALA A 69 5.49 -39.67 5.62
CA ALA A 69 5.98 -38.52 6.38
C ALA A 69 6.15 -38.84 7.87
N SER A 70 7.08 -39.77 8.15
CA SER A 70 7.71 -39.84 9.45
C SER A 70 9.22 -39.72 9.24
N ASN A 71 9.77 -38.63 9.78
CA ASN A 71 11.20 -38.35 9.95
C ASN A 71 12.01 -38.07 8.67
N ASP A 72 11.96 -36.79 8.22
CA ASP A 72 13.14 -36.04 7.76
C ASP A 72 12.69 -34.58 7.46
N ILE A 73 12.69 -33.75 8.51
CA ILE A 73 12.53 -32.31 8.38
C ILE A 73 13.90 -31.73 8.04
N SER A 74 14.06 -31.15 6.86
CA SER A 74 15.30 -30.48 6.48
C SER A 74 15.47 -29.18 7.30
N PRO A 75 16.72 -28.74 7.61
CA PRO A 75 16.95 -27.50 8.35
C PRO A 75 16.32 -26.22 7.74
N LYS A 76 15.94 -26.27 6.47
CA LYS A 76 15.27 -25.16 5.78
C LYS A 76 13.78 -25.05 6.14
N ASP A 77 13.15 -26.15 6.51
CA ASP A 77 11.73 -26.16 6.86
C ASP A 77 11.50 -25.70 8.31
N GLU A 78 12.47 -25.92 9.20
CA GLU A 78 12.44 -25.41 10.56
C GLU A 78 12.53 -23.87 10.62
N VAL A 79 13.39 -23.26 9.83
CA VAL A 79 13.53 -21.80 9.75
C VAL A 79 12.24 -21.13 9.24
N MET A 80 11.54 -21.79 8.32
CA MET A 80 10.26 -21.25 7.79
C MET A 80 9.11 -21.42 8.79
N SER A 81 9.11 -22.42 9.65
CA SER A 81 8.07 -22.61 10.67
C SER A 81 8.23 -21.67 11.88
N GLU A 82 9.46 -21.26 12.20
CA GLU A 82 9.71 -20.24 13.24
C GLU A 82 9.35 -18.82 12.76
N ILE A 83 9.50 -18.54 11.46
CA ILE A 83 9.17 -17.23 10.89
C ILE A 83 7.65 -17.05 10.70
N TYR A 84 6.92 -18.14 10.50
CA TYR A 84 5.47 -18.14 10.28
C TYR A 84 4.78 -19.23 11.14
N PRO A 85 4.55 -19.01 12.44
CA PRO A 85 3.78 -19.95 13.22
C PRO A 85 2.38 -20.10 12.61
N ALA A 86 1.98 -21.33 12.34
CA ALA A 86 0.65 -21.64 11.82
C ALA A 86 -0.41 -21.08 12.79
N PRO A 87 -1.43 -20.37 12.30
CA PRO A 87 -2.48 -19.87 13.17
C PRO A 87 -3.16 -21.04 13.88
N ARG A 88 -3.30 -20.96 15.21
CA ARG A 88 -4.11 -21.92 15.97
C ARG A 88 -5.55 -21.83 15.47
N VAL A 89 -5.99 -22.84 14.76
CA VAL A 89 -7.38 -22.98 14.32
C VAL A 89 -8.20 -23.34 15.56
N MET A 90 -9.03 -22.40 16.03
CA MET A 90 -10.06 -22.75 17.03
C MET A 90 -11.06 -23.73 16.39
N PRO A 91 -11.44 -24.83 17.08
CA PRO A 91 -12.45 -25.74 16.55
C PRO A 91 -13.78 -25.02 16.46
N MET A 92 -14.33 -24.93 15.24
CA MET A 92 -15.71 -24.50 15.02
C MET A 92 -16.66 -25.49 15.71
N VAL A 93 -17.51 -24.99 16.58
CA VAL A 93 -18.65 -25.76 17.12
C VAL A 93 -19.66 -25.90 15.98
N LEU A 94 -19.67 -27.07 15.34
CA LEU A 94 -20.64 -27.45 14.31
C LEU A 94 -22.01 -27.63 14.94
N ASN A 95 -22.86 -26.62 14.82
CA ASN A 95 -24.29 -26.80 15.04
C ASN A 95 -24.94 -27.30 13.74
N ASN A 96 -25.44 -28.53 13.76
CA ASN A 96 -25.94 -29.31 12.63
C ASN A 96 -27.22 -28.71 12.01
N LYS A 97 -27.07 -27.87 11.01
CA LYS A 97 -27.80 -27.69 9.76
C LYS A 97 -27.05 -26.65 8.98
N GLU A 98 -26.25 -27.06 8.00
CA GLU A 98 -25.64 -26.09 7.09
C GLU A 98 -26.75 -25.28 6.41
N PRO A 99 -26.76 -23.96 6.56
CA PRO A 99 -27.73 -23.11 5.87
C PRO A 99 -27.53 -23.27 4.35
N ALA A 100 -28.61 -23.36 3.59
CA ALA A 100 -28.58 -23.53 2.14
C ALA A 100 -27.65 -22.45 1.50
N VAL A 101 -26.71 -22.90 0.68
CA VAL A 101 -25.80 -22.00 -0.05
C VAL A 101 -26.60 -21.24 -1.10
N LEU A 102 -26.56 -19.92 -1.03
CA LEU A 102 -27.24 -19.01 -1.94
C LEU A 102 -26.40 -18.75 -3.19
N SER A 103 -27.06 -18.38 -4.28
CA SER A 103 -26.37 -18.05 -5.54
C SER A 103 -25.59 -16.73 -5.45
N PHE A 104 -24.70 -16.51 -6.42
CA PHE A 104 -23.97 -15.24 -6.51
C PHE A 104 -24.90 -14.06 -6.77
N ASP A 105 -26.01 -14.28 -7.47
CA ASP A 105 -26.98 -13.23 -7.79
C ASP A 105 -27.79 -12.76 -6.57
N ASP A 106 -27.84 -13.59 -5.52
CA ASP A 106 -28.51 -13.25 -4.26
C ASP A 106 -27.66 -12.32 -3.37
N VAL A 107 -26.35 -12.16 -3.66
CA VAL A 107 -25.48 -11.26 -2.88
C VAL A 107 -26.06 -9.85 -2.91
N PRO A 108 -26.30 -9.22 -1.73
CA PRO A 108 -26.90 -7.90 -1.66
C PRO A 108 -25.97 -6.81 -2.21
N GLY A 109 -26.55 -5.70 -2.68
CA GLY A 109 -25.83 -4.56 -3.19
C GLY A 109 -26.73 -3.52 -3.87
N PRO A 110 -26.18 -2.39 -4.33
CA PRO A 110 -26.94 -1.28 -4.88
C PRO A 110 -27.84 -1.67 -6.05
N ARG A 111 -29.17 -1.56 -5.86
CA ARG A 111 -30.20 -2.01 -6.81
C ARG A 111 -30.10 -1.34 -8.17
N ALA A 112 -29.78 -0.05 -8.22
CA ALA A 112 -29.64 0.70 -9.48
C ALA A 112 -28.61 0.06 -10.43
N LEU A 113 -27.51 -0.48 -9.90
CA LEU A 113 -26.49 -1.16 -10.69
C LEU A 113 -26.95 -2.54 -11.17
N LYS A 114 -27.77 -3.27 -10.39
CA LYS A 114 -28.38 -4.52 -10.82
C LYS A 114 -29.31 -4.31 -12.03
N TYR A 115 -30.05 -3.20 -12.09
CA TYR A 115 -30.88 -2.87 -13.25
C TYR A 115 -30.06 -2.54 -14.50
N ILE A 116 -28.99 -1.78 -14.36
CA ILE A 116 -28.11 -1.43 -15.48
C ILE A 116 -27.39 -2.68 -16.02
N SER A 117 -27.10 -3.65 -15.16
CA SER A 117 -26.44 -4.90 -15.55
C SER A 117 -27.32 -5.81 -16.44
N SER A 118 -28.66 -5.64 -16.44
CA SER A 118 -29.52 -6.38 -17.35
C SER A 118 -29.24 -6.06 -18.82
N PHE A 119 -28.60 -4.92 -19.12
CA PHE A 119 -28.10 -4.57 -20.45
C PHE A 119 -26.71 -5.16 -20.78
N ARG A 120 -26.16 -6.00 -19.90
CA ARG A 120 -24.83 -6.62 -20.01
C ARG A 120 -24.61 -7.39 -21.31
N GLN A 121 -25.68 -7.97 -21.85
CA GLN A 121 -25.64 -8.72 -23.12
C GLN A 121 -25.25 -7.86 -24.32
N TYR A 122 -25.40 -6.53 -24.21
CA TYR A 122 -25.11 -5.56 -25.28
C TYR A 122 -23.78 -4.84 -25.12
N LEU A 123 -23.10 -4.99 -23.96
CA LEU A 123 -21.91 -4.22 -23.59
C LEU A 123 -20.77 -5.18 -23.17
N SER A 124 -20.29 -6.02 -24.08
CA SER A 124 -19.23 -6.99 -23.79
C SER A 124 -17.84 -6.34 -23.62
N GLU A 125 -17.06 -6.80 -22.64
CA GLU A 125 -15.60 -6.85 -22.53
C GLU A 125 -14.83 -5.68 -21.90
N VAL A 126 -15.42 -4.64 -21.34
CA VAL A 126 -14.67 -3.59 -20.60
C VAL A 126 -14.75 -3.77 -19.07
N GLY A 127 -14.60 -4.94 -18.65
CA GLY A 127 -14.69 -5.62 -17.35
C GLY A 127 -14.48 -4.87 -16.03
N THR A 128 -13.79 -5.53 -15.12
CA THR A 128 -13.59 -5.21 -13.70
C THR A 128 -13.07 -3.78 -13.47
N GLN A 129 -12.28 -3.26 -14.38
CA GLN A 129 -11.65 -1.94 -14.25
C GLN A 129 -12.68 -0.79 -14.32
N LEU A 130 -13.69 -0.90 -15.19
CA LEU A 130 -14.76 0.09 -15.23
C LEU A 130 -15.64 0.00 -13.98
N THR A 131 -15.73 -1.17 -13.37
CA THR A 131 -16.48 -1.37 -12.13
C THR A 131 -15.77 -0.77 -10.93
N VAL A 132 -14.44 -0.90 -10.82
CA VAL A 132 -13.64 -0.19 -9.81
C VAL A 132 -13.80 1.32 -10.02
N ALA A 133 -13.70 1.79 -11.25
CA ALA A 133 -13.87 3.19 -11.58
C ALA A 133 -15.29 3.71 -11.28
N THR A 134 -16.34 2.92 -11.60
CA THR A 134 -17.73 3.28 -11.26
C THR A 134 -18.00 3.22 -9.77
N LEU A 135 -17.43 2.25 -9.04
CA LEU A 135 -17.48 2.20 -7.58
C LEU A 135 -16.80 3.44 -6.98
N THR A 136 -15.58 3.76 -7.43
CA THR A 136 -14.84 4.93 -6.97
C THR A 136 -15.60 6.22 -7.29
N ALA A 137 -16.17 6.33 -8.48
CA ALA A 137 -17.00 7.47 -8.87
C ALA A 137 -18.28 7.57 -8.05
N ALA A 138 -18.99 6.46 -7.82
CA ALA A 138 -20.20 6.42 -7.00
C ALA A 138 -19.90 6.79 -5.55
N LEU A 139 -18.81 6.29 -4.98
CA LEU A 139 -18.33 6.67 -3.64
C LEU A 139 -17.93 8.15 -3.59
N ASN A 140 -17.32 8.68 -4.63
CA ASN A 140 -16.97 10.10 -4.74
C ASN A 140 -18.20 11.00 -4.94
N ILE A 141 -19.16 10.61 -5.77
CA ILE A 141 -20.39 11.36 -6.02
C ILE A 141 -21.26 11.40 -4.77
N SER A 142 -21.46 10.28 -4.09
CA SER A 142 -22.21 10.24 -2.82
C SER A 142 -21.57 11.13 -1.76
N THR A 143 -20.27 11.35 -1.84
CA THR A 143 -19.48 12.19 -0.98
C THR A 143 -19.63 13.68 -1.26
N TYR A 144 -19.70 14.05 -2.52
CA TYR A 144 -19.88 15.45 -2.92
C TYR A 144 -21.22 16.01 -2.42
N TRP A 145 -22.23 15.13 -2.27
CA TRP A 145 -23.57 15.52 -1.84
C TRP A 145 -23.79 15.44 -0.33
N ASN A 146 -23.03 14.68 0.42
CA ASN A 146 -23.40 14.54 1.83
C ASN A 146 -22.34 14.19 2.88
N THR A 147 -21.05 14.16 2.68
CA THR A 147 -20.12 14.08 3.83
C THR A 147 -18.62 14.08 3.47
N LYS A 148 -17.84 14.66 4.37
CA LYS A 148 -16.37 14.78 4.31
C LYS A 148 -15.59 13.49 4.68
N LYS A 149 -16.22 12.32 4.77
CA LYS A 149 -15.58 11.08 5.28
C LYS A 149 -15.73 9.89 4.32
N PRO A 150 -14.65 9.44 3.65
CA PRO A 150 -14.71 8.41 2.62
C PRO A 150 -14.97 7.00 3.13
N LEU A 151 -14.42 6.66 4.29
CA LEU A 151 -14.61 5.34 4.91
C LEU A 151 -16.02 5.17 5.48
N LYS A 152 -16.67 6.26 5.87
CA LYS A 152 -18.09 6.23 6.20
C LYS A 152 -18.97 5.76 5.05
N ASN A 153 -18.53 5.91 3.81
CA ASN A 153 -19.30 5.44 2.66
C ASN A 153 -19.19 3.94 2.44
N LEU A 154 -18.02 3.32 2.65
CA LEU A 154 -17.89 1.86 2.66
C LEU A 154 -18.63 1.27 3.87
N SER A 155 -18.47 1.86 5.06
CA SER A 155 -19.20 1.47 6.25
C SER A 155 -20.71 1.53 6.03
N ALA A 156 -21.23 2.61 5.43
CA ALA A 156 -22.65 2.75 5.11
C ALA A 156 -23.17 1.64 4.16
N LEU A 157 -22.35 1.17 3.22
CA LEU A 157 -22.72 0.02 2.38
C LEU A 157 -22.86 -1.26 3.22
N PHE A 158 -21.96 -1.49 4.15
CA PHE A 158 -22.04 -2.64 5.03
C PHE A 158 -23.16 -2.53 6.06
N ASP A 159 -23.49 -1.33 6.51
CA ASP A 159 -24.62 -1.07 7.41
C ASP A 159 -25.96 -1.32 6.68
N GLU A 160 -26.04 -1.01 5.37
CA GLU A 160 -27.25 -1.19 4.57
C GLU A 160 -27.41 -2.61 4.04
N TYR A 161 -26.33 -3.24 3.55
CA TYR A 161 -26.37 -4.52 2.81
C TYR A 161 -25.80 -5.71 3.58
N GLY A 162 -25.16 -5.48 4.73
CA GLY A 162 -24.53 -6.55 5.52
C GLY A 162 -23.03 -6.74 5.21
N PRO A 163 -22.39 -7.80 5.79
CA PRO A 163 -20.93 -7.96 5.76
C PRO A 163 -20.35 -8.39 4.42
N VAL A 164 -21.20 -8.77 3.45
CA VAL A 164 -20.81 -9.16 2.09
C VAL A 164 -21.67 -8.37 1.10
N VAL A 165 -21.04 -7.50 0.31
CA VAL A 165 -21.72 -6.59 -0.61
C VAL A 165 -21.20 -6.81 -2.03
N ARG A 166 -22.11 -7.08 -2.99
CA ARG A 166 -21.75 -7.18 -4.41
C ARG A 166 -22.00 -5.87 -5.13
N PHE A 167 -20.96 -5.38 -5.79
CA PHE A 167 -21.04 -4.27 -6.70
C PHE A 167 -21.09 -4.79 -8.13
N VAL A 168 -22.26 -4.72 -8.73
CA VAL A 168 -22.51 -5.29 -10.07
C VAL A 168 -22.03 -4.31 -11.13
N SER A 169 -21.14 -4.78 -12.01
CA SER A 169 -20.69 -3.97 -13.14
C SER A 169 -21.66 -4.04 -14.31
N PRO A 170 -21.98 -2.90 -14.93
CA PRO A 170 -22.77 -2.90 -16.17
C PRO A 170 -22.04 -3.56 -17.35
N VAL A 171 -20.73 -3.75 -17.26
CA VAL A 171 -19.87 -4.20 -18.37
C VAL A 171 -19.13 -5.51 -18.07
N GLY A 172 -19.35 -6.13 -16.91
CA GLY A 172 -18.65 -7.34 -16.46
C GLY A 172 -17.56 -7.05 -15.40
N GLY A 173 -17.11 -8.11 -14.70
CA GLY A 173 -16.12 -7.99 -13.65
C GLY A 173 -16.69 -7.43 -12.34
N ASP A 174 -17.68 -8.12 -11.79
CA ASP A 174 -18.28 -7.78 -10.50
C ASP A 174 -17.23 -7.78 -9.37
N ILE A 175 -17.47 -6.94 -8.37
CA ILE A 175 -16.63 -6.81 -7.19
C ILE A 175 -17.42 -7.24 -5.97
N VAL A 176 -16.77 -7.93 -5.05
CA VAL A 176 -17.33 -8.25 -3.73
C VAL A 176 -16.54 -7.51 -2.66
N LEU A 177 -17.26 -6.76 -1.82
CA LEU A 177 -16.72 -6.06 -0.66
C LEU A 177 -17.01 -6.90 0.59
N ILE A 178 -16.03 -7.02 1.49
CA ILE A 178 -16.19 -7.69 2.78
C ILE A 178 -15.51 -6.91 3.91
N ASN A 179 -16.07 -6.98 5.13
CA ASN A 179 -15.52 -6.32 6.32
C ASN A 179 -15.55 -7.20 7.58
N HIS A 180 -15.92 -8.48 7.47
CA HIS A 180 -15.95 -9.37 8.64
C HIS A 180 -14.64 -10.14 8.77
N PRO A 181 -14.02 -10.21 9.97
CA PRO A 181 -12.72 -10.88 10.16
C PRO A 181 -12.68 -12.34 9.71
N GLU A 182 -13.74 -13.12 9.98
CA GLU A 182 -13.83 -14.52 9.54
C GLU A 182 -13.87 -14.65 8.01
N HIS A 183 -14.58 -13.74 7.32
CA HIS A 183 -14.60 -13.73 5.86
C HIS A 183 -13.23 -13.37 5.30
N ILE A 184 -12.54 -12.40 5.91
CA ILE A 184 -11.17 -12.02 5.56
C ILE A 184 -10.24 -13.21 5.75
N GLN A 185 -10.32 -13.91 6.89
CA GLN A 185 -9.55 -15.12 7.16
C GLN A 185 -9.78 -16.18 6.09
N LYS A 186 -11.04 -16.44 5.76
CA LYS A 186 -11.42 -17.43 4.76
C LYS A 186 -10.87 -17.10 3.36
N VAL A 187 -10.83 -15.83 2.96
CA VAL A 187 -10.20 -15.40 1.72
C VAL A 187 -8.71 -15.72 1.72
N TYR A 188 -7.99 -15.47 2.81
CA TYR A 188 -6.57 -15.78 2.91
C TYR A 188 -6.27 -17.28 2.91
N THR A 189 -7.13 -18.10 3.50
CA THR A 189 -6.97 -19.56 3.44
C THR A 189 -7.17 -20.16 2.05
N MET A 190 -7.87 -19.43 1.17
CA MET A 190 -8.24 -19.89 -0.19
C MET A 190 -7.45 -19.19 -1.31
N GLU A 191 -6.49 -18.30 -0.98
CA GLU A 191 -5.76 -17.50 -1.95
C GLU A 191 -4.77 -18.28 -2.83
N GLY A 192 -4.45 -19.52 -2.45
CA GLY A 192 -3.50 -20.38 -3.17
C GLY A 192 -2.04 -20.01 -2.94
N ILE A 193 -1.12 -20.74 -3.59
CA ILE A 193 0.34 -20.58 -3.42
C ILE A 193 0.88 -19.29 -4.08
N TYR A 194 0.25 -18.82 -5.13
CA TYR A 194 0.58 -17.56 -5.81
C TYR A 194 -0.60 -16.58 -5.72
N PRO A 195 -0.78 -15.90 -4.57
CA PRO A 195 -1.93 -15.05 -4.37
C PRO A 195 -2.00 -13.91 -5.38
N VAL A 196 -3.12 -13.74 -6.06
CA VAL A 196 -3.37 -12.67 -7.02
C VAL A 196 -4.09 -11.51 -6.33
N ARG A 197 -3.60 -10.29 -6.55
CA ARG A 197 -4.22 -9.06 -6.04
C ARG A 197 -4.37 -8.03 -7.14
N SER A 198 -5.26 -7.06 -6.93
CA SER A 198 -5.31 -5.85 -7.76
C SER A 198 -4.00 -5.06 -7.60
N THR A 199 -3.54 -4.47 -8.68
CA THR A 199 -2.33 -3.64 -8.74
C THR A 199 -2.71 -2.18 -8.94
N LEU A 200 -1.71 -1.30 -9.08
CA LEU A 200 -1.90 0.05 -9.59
C LEU A 200 -1.91 -0.01 -11.12
N ASP A 201 -3.09 0.13 -11.70
CA ASP A 201 -3.30 0.02 -13.14
C ASP A 201 -2.42 0.99 -13.93
N SER A 202 -2.18 2.18 -13.39
CA SER A 202 -1.33 3.20 -14.02
C SER A 202 0.14 2.78 -14.06
N LEU A 203 0.67 2.19 -12.99
CA LEU A 203 2.03 1.65 -12.99
C LEU A 203 2.16 0.42 -13.88
N GLU A 204 1.15 -0.46 -13.88
CA GLU A 204 1.15 -1.64 -14.74
C GLU A 204 1.17 -1.25 -16.22
N LYS A 205 0.31 -0.28 -16.62
CA LYS A 205 0.30 0.23 -17.99
C LYS A 205 1.61 0.94 -18.35
N TYR A 206 2.17 1.75 -17.46
CA TYR A 206 3.46 2.39 -17.66
C TYR A 206 4.55 1.36 -17.98
N ARG A 207 4.61 0.29 -17.19
CA ARG A 207 5.63 -0.74 -17.35
C ARG A 207 5.42 -1.61 -18.59
N SER A 208 4.20 -2.08 -18.82
CA SER A 208 3.88 -3.02 -19.89
C SER A 208 3.78 -2.36 -21.27
N GLU A 209 3.17 -1.17 -21.37
CA GLU A 209 2.89 -0.54 -22.66
C GLU A 209 3.88 0.59 -23.02
N HIS A 210 4.34 1.39 -22.04
CA HIS A 210 5.28 2.48 -22.30
C HIS A 210 6.74 2.01 -22.25
N ARG A 211 7.12 1.23 -21.21
CA ARG A 211 8.48 0.71 -21.07
C ARG A 211 8.68 -0.62 -21.76
N ASN A 212 7.63 -1.32 -22.17
CA ASN A 212 7.65 -2.65 -22.77
C ASN A 212 8.39 -3.69 -21.91
N LEU A 213 8.33 -3.58 -20.57
CA LEU A 213 8.95 -4.52 -19.65
C LEU A 213 8.26 -5.88 -19.72
N ILE A 214 9.05 -6.96 -19.74
CA ILE A 214 8.54 -8.33 -19.68
C ILE A 214 7.88 -8.58 -18.33
N TYR A 215 8.52 -8.10 -17.26
CA TYR A 215 8.05 -8.21 -15.87
C TYR A 215 7.94 -6.83 -15.24
N GLY A 216 6.93 -6.64 -14.41
CA GLY A 216 6.84 -5.48 -13.53
C GLY A 216 7.64 -5.71 -12.26
N GLY A 217 7.70 -4.69 -11.37
CA GLY A 217 8.26 -4.84 -10.03
C GLY A 217 7.33 -5.62 -9.09
N LEU A 218 7.77 -5.83 -7.86
CA LEU A 218 7.08 -6.61 -6.82
C LEU A 218 5.64 -6.20 -6.56
N TYR A 219 5.28 -4.96 -6.85
CA TYR A 219 3.93 -4.45 -6.63
C TYR A 219 2.97 -4.86 -7.75
N THR A 220 3.41 -4.92 -9.00
CA THR A 220 2.56 -5.18 -10.16
C THR A 220 2.65 -6.62 -10.68
N VAL A 221 3.77 -7.30 -10.50
CA VAL A 221 3.96 -8.67 -10.98
C VAL A 221 3.10 -9.67 -10.19
N GLN A 222 2.62 -10.72 -10.88
CA GLN A 222 1.78 -11.77 -10.32
C GLN A 222 2.39 -13.16 -10.55
N GLY A 223 1.79 -14.19 -9.91
CA GLY A 223 2.11 -15.58 -10.15
C GLY A 223 3.51 -15.99 -9.68
N GLU A 224 4.11 -16.91 -10.40
CA GLU A 224 5.41 -17.51 -10.09
C GLU A 224 6.55 -16.48 -10.11
N GLU A 225 6.52 -15.58 -11.08
CA GLU A 225 7.52 -14.52 -11.19
C GLU A 225 7.53 -13.58 -9.98
N TRP A 226 6.34 -13.24 -9.44
CA TRP A 226 6.26 -12.51 -8.18
C TRP A 226 6.92 -13.28 -7.03
N SER A 227 6.69 -14.60 -6.96
CA SER A 227 7.27 -15.44 -5.91
C SER A 227 8.79 -15.47 -6.02
N ARG A 228 9.34 -15.58 -7.23
CA ARG A 228 10.77 -15.53 -7.52
C ARG A 228 11.38 -14.20 -7.08
N GLN A 229 10.84 -13.07 -7.53
CA GLN A 229 11.33 -11.74 -7.16
C GLN A 229 11.26 -11.52 -5.65
N ARG A 230 10.15 -11.93 -5.01
CA ARG A 230 9.99 -11.80 -3.56
C ARG A 230 11.04 -12.61 -2.79
N ALA A 231 11.28 -13.86 -3.16
CA ALA A 231 12.26 -14.73 -2.51
C ALA A 231 13.68 -14.15 -2.63
N THR A 232 14.03 -13.61 -3.80
CA THR A 232 15.34 -12.99 -4.04
C THR A 232 15.58 -11.75 -3.18
N VAL A 233 14.54 -10.97 -2.93
CA VAL A 233 14.67 -9.67 -2.23
C VAL A 233 14.58 -9.81 -0.71
N LEU A 234 13.91 -10.84 -0.18
CA LEU A 234 13.57 -10.95 1.23
C LEU A 234 14.79 -10.89 2.15
N THR A 235 15.77 -11.74 1.95
CA THR A 235 17.00 -11.81 2.77
C THR A 235 17.89 -10.59 2.59
N PRO A 236 18.21 -10.13 1.35
CA PRO A 236 18.97 -8.90 1.15
C PRO A 236 18.34 -7.67 1.82
N LEU A 237 17.02 -7.54 1.77
CA LEU A 237 16.32 -6.42 2.39
C LEU A 237 16.42 -6.46 3.93
N HIS A 238 16.32 -7.66 4.52
CA HIS A 238 16.50 -7.82 5.97
C HIS A 238 17.92 -7.47 6.40
N ASN A 239 18.93 -7.88 5.65
CA ASN A 239 20.31 -7.55 5.93
C ASN A 239 20.60 -6.05 5.76
N ALA A 240 20.02 -5.42 4.73
CA ALA A 240 20.20 -3.99 4.49
C ALA A 240 19.68 -3.13 5.65
N ILE A 241 18.55 -3.49 6.27
CA ILE A 241 18.08 -2.72 7.43
C ILE A 241 19.03 -2.88 8.62
N THR A 242 19.48 -4.10 8.91
CA THR A 242 20.42 -4.36 10.01
C THR A 242 21.71 -3.56 9.85
N LEU A 243 22.24 -3.53 8.63
CA LEU A 243 23.46 -2.78 8.30
C LEU A 243 23.29 -1.27 8.49
N HIS A 244 22.15 -0.71 8.08
CA HIS A 244 21.95 0.73 8.05
C HIS A 244 21.21 1.30 9.27
N MET A 245 20.95 0.49 10.30
CA MET A 245 20.22 0.93 11.49
C MET A 245 20.82 2.15 12.17
N MET A 246 22.15 2.18 12.33
CA MET A 246 22.84 3.35 12.92
C MET A 246 22.62 4.59 12.09
N GLY A 247 22.80 4.51 10.78
CA GLY A 247 22.54 5.64 9.88
C GLY A 247 21.08 6.11 9.90
N VAL A 248 20.13 5.18 10.02
CA VAL A 248 18.71 5.52 10.20
C VAL A 248 18.48 6.26 11.51
N ASN A 249 19.12 5.81 12.61
CA ASN A 249 19.05 6.51 13.88
C ASN A 249 19.64 7.94 13.79
N ASP A 250 20.78 8.12 13.09
CA ASP A 250 21.37 9.45 12.87
C ASP A 250 20.43 10.38 12.09
N VAL A 251 19.71 9.83 11.08
CA VAL A 251 18.66 10.59 10.37
C VAL A 251 17.52 10.98 11.30
N CYS A 252 17.14 10.12 12.25
CA CYS A 252 16.11 10.43 13.25
C CYS A 252 16.57 11.53 14.22
N GLU A 253 17.83 11.51 14.64
CA GLU A 253 18.41 12.58 15.48
C GLU A 253 18.45 13.92 14.75
N ASN A 254 18.93 13.93 13.51
CA ASN A 254 18.95 15.12 12.67
C ASN A 254 17.54 15.67 12.43
N PHE A 255 16.56 14.81 12.21
CA PHE A 255 15.16 15.25 12.11
C PHE A 255 14.68 15.90 13.42
N THR A 256 14.99 15.29 14.56
CA THR A 256 14.63 15.83 15.88
C THR A 256 15.30 17.19 16.13
N GLN A 257 16.55 17.35 15.72
CA GLN A 257 17.23 18.66 15.77
C GLN A 257 16.61 19.68 14.80
N LYS A 258 16.23 19.23 13.60
CA LYS A 258 15.54 20.08 12.61
C LYS A 258 14.20 20.60 13.13
N ILE A 259 13.44 19.82 13.89
CA ILE A 259 12.20 20.27 14.54
C ILE A 259 12.46 21.51 15.40
N TYR A 260 13.54 21.51 16.18
CA TYR A 260 13.95 22.67 16.98
C TYR A 260 14.09 23.94 16.14
N ASN A 261 14.70 23.85 14.97
CA ASN A 261 14.92 24.98 14.07
C ASN A 261 13.66 25.39 13.27
N LEU A 262 12.69 24.48 13.12
CA LEU A 262 11.47 24.72 12.33
C LEU A 262 10.32 25.28 13.16
N ARG A 263 10.30 25.06 14.47
CA ARG A 263 9.20 25.50 15.33
C ARG A 263 9.20 27.02 15.51
N ASN A 264 8.01 27.59 15.64
CA ASN A 264 7.79 28.99 15.91
C ASN A 264 7.89 29.29 17.42
N TYR A 265 7.61 30.54 17.81
CA TYR A 265 7.59 30.99 19.22
C TYR A 265 6.51 30.31 20.09
N GLN A 266 5.58 29.56 19.49
CA GLN A 266 4.59 28.74 20.18
C GLN A 266 5.00 27.26 20.25
N ASP A 267 6.25 26.94 19.96
CA ASP A 267 6.78 25.57 19.85
C ASP A 267 6.09 24.70 18.79
N GLU A 268 5.37 25.30 17.85
CA GLU A 268 4.64 24.62 16.80
C GLU A 268 5.44 24.68 15.49
N VAL A 269 5.46 23.57 14.75
CA VAL A 269 5.98 23.56 13.39
C VAL A 269 4.95 24.21 12.46
N PRO A 270 5.18 25.47 12.00
CA PRO A 270 4.17 26.24 11.26
C PRO A 270 3.91 25.72 9.85
N ARG A 271 4.88 25.01 9.29
CA ARG A 271 4.77 24.35 7.99
C ARG A 271 4.09 22.99 8.16
N ASP A 272 3.69 22.39 7.04
CA ASP A 272 3.10 21.06 7.03
C ASP A 272 4.15 20.03 7.48
N LEU A 273 4.05 19.58 8.73
CA LEU A 273 4.93 18.56 9.31
C LEU A 273 4.94 17.27 8.47
N TYR A 274 3.84 16.96 7.77
CA TYR A 274 3.76 15.81 6.87
C TYR A 274 4.86 15.84 5.80
N LYS A 275 5.13 17.01 5.23
CA LYS A 275 6.19 17.16 4.22
C LYS A 275 7.60 16.97 4.80
N GLU A 276 7.83 17.39 6.03
CA GLU A 276 9.12 17.17 6.68
C GLU A 276 9.30 15.69 7.05
N LEU A 277 8.26 15.02 7.53
CA LEU A 277 8.25 13.56 7.72
C LEU A 277 8.47 12.79 6.42
N HIS A 278 7.98 13.31 5.30
CA HIS A 278 8.17 12.70 3.99
C HIS A 278 9.65 12.75 3.55
N LYS A 279 10.35 13.87 3.81
CA LYS A 279 11.79 13.99 3.58
C LYS A 279 12.60 13.06 4.49
N TRP A 280 12.22 12.97 5.77
CA TRP A 280 12.83 12.03 6.70
C TRP A 280 12.69 10.58 6.22
N ALA A 281 11.51 10.16 5.84
CA ALA A 281 11.28 8.81 5.33
C ALA A 281 12.07 8.54 4.05
N PHE A 282 12.20 9.56 3.17
CA PHE A 282 12.96 9.46 1.93
C PHE A 282 14.48 9.31 2.21
N ASP A 283 15.03 10.04 3.16
CA ASP A 283 16.44 9.93 3.57
C ASP A 283 16.74 8.56 4.18
N CYS A 284 15.87 8.05 5.06
CA CYS A 284 16.01 6.70 5.63
C CYS A 284 15.94 5.61 4.55
N MET A 285 14.99 5.71 3.63
CA MET A 285 14.87 4.75 2.52
C MET A 285 16.06 4.86 1.55
N GLY A 286 16.64 6.04 1.42
CA GLY A 286 17.90 6.23 0.68
C GLY A 286 19.03 5.39 1.22
N LEU A 287 19.22 5.38 2.54
CA LEU A 287 20.21 4.53 3.20
C LEU A 287 19.93 3.04 2.98
N ILE A 288 18.69 2.61 3.19
CA ILE A 288 18.33 1.18 3.11
C ILE A 288 18.43 0.64 1.68
N LEU A 289 17.94 1.39 0.69
CA LEU A 289 17.85 0.93 -0.70
C LEU A 289 19.16 1.15 -1.49
N PHE A 290 19.85 2.27 -1.25
CA PHE A 290 21.01 2.68 -2.05
C PHE A 290 22.31 2.71 -1.24
N SER A 291 22.26 2.40 0.06
CA SER A 291 23.39 2.60 0.99
C SER A 291 23.93 4.04 0.99
N LYS A 292 23.06 5.00 0.66
CA LYS A 292 23.43 6.41 0.49
C LYS A 292 22.41 7.32 1.17
N ARG A 293 22.89 8.22 2.02
CA ARG A 293 22.05 9.27 2.59
C ARG A 293 21.77 10.36 1.54
N PHE A 294 20.50 10.71 1.33
CA PHE A 294 20.10 11.70 0.33
C PHE A 294 20.15 13.13 0.84
N THR A 295 20.24 13.33 2.16
CA THR A 295 20.40 14.64 2.83
C THR A 295 19.27 15.65 2.56
N MET A 296 18.04 15.15 2.30
CA MET A 296 16.86 16.00 2.06
C MET A 296 16.43 16.81 3.27
N LEU A 297 16.93 16.44 4.46
CA LEU A 297 16.72 17.19 5.69
C LEU A 297 17.63 18.42 5.79
N ASP A 298 18.74 18.48 5.08
CA ASP A 298 19.71 19.57 5.16
C ASP A 298 19.22 20.74 4.29
N THR A 299 18.99 21.89 4.93
CA THR A 299 18.38 23.07 4.29
C THR A 299 19.31 23.77 3.28
N GLU A 300 20.62 23.61 3.42
CA GLU A 300 21.60 24.28 2.56
C GLU A 300 21.77 23.62 1.18
N LEU A 301 21.45 22.32 1.07
CA LEU A 301 21.64 21.55 -0.17
C LEU A 301 20.45 21.60 -1.13
N VAL A 302 19.30 22.13 -0.72
CA VAL A 302 18.05 22.18 -1.53
C VAL A 302 18.22 23.02 -2.81
N TYR A 303 19.24 23.88 -2.89
CA TYR A 303 19.51 24.71 -4.04
C TYR A 303 20.61 24.17 -4.99
N SER A 304 21.25 23.06 -4.62
CA SER A 304 22.19 22.40 -5.55
C SER A 304 21.40 21.57 -6.56
N GLN A 305 21.73 21.72 -7.84
CA GLN A 305 21.22 20.86 -8.93
C GLN A 305 21.88 19.48 -8.85
N CYS A 306 21.64 18.75 -7.74
CA CYS A 306 22.17 17.39 -7.59
C CYS A 306 21.11 16.34 -7.98
N ASP A 307 21.58 15.18 -8.42
CA ASP A 307 20.74 14.04 -8.83
C ASP A 307 19.69 13.69 -7.74
N MET A 308 20.02 13.85 -6.45
CA MET A 308 19.12 13.53 -5.34
C MET A 308 17.93 14.48 -5.23
N SER A 309 18.12 15.76 -5.49
CA SER A 309 17.03 16.74 -5.51
C SER A 309 16.06 16.46 -6.66
N TRP A 310 16.58 16.07 -7.83
CA TRP A 310 15.79 15.64 -8.97
C TRP A 310 15.05 14.33 -8.70
N LEU A 311 15.71 13.37 -8.04
CA LEU A 311 15.10 12.11 -7.64
C LEU A 311 13.89 12.36 -6.72
N TYR A 312 14.06 13.19 -5.68
CA TYR A 312 12.97 13.53 -4.76
C TYR A 312 11.82 14.25 -5.45
N HIS A 313 12.11 15.23 -6.31
CA HIS A 313 11.07 15.96 -7.04
C HIS A 313 10.29 15.04 -7.99
N SER A 314 10.99 14.19 -8.75
CA SER A 314 10.35 13.22 -9.64
C SER A 314 9.52 12.21 -8.86
N PHE A 315 10.00 11.79 -7.69
CA PHE A 315 9.28 10.90 -6.78
C PHE A 315 7.97 11.54 -6.26
N GLU A 316 7.99 12.80 -5.80
CA GLU A 316 6.79 13.50 -5.38
C GLU A 316 5.77 13.61 -6.52
N LYS A 317 6.24 14.01 -7.71
CA LYS A 317 5.37 14.17 -8.89
C LYS A 317 4.83 12.85 -9.42
N ALA A 318 5.61 11.78 -9.42
CA ALA A 318 5.15 10.45 -9.76
C ALA A 318 4.05 9.99 -8.78
N THR A 319 4.27 10.15 -7.47
CA THR A 319 3.29 9.83 -6.43
C THR A 319 1.97 10.60 -6.61
N GLU A 320 2.04 11.93 -6.82
CA GLU A 320 0.84 12.74 -7.08
C GLU A 320 0.08 12.27 -8.34
N SER A 321 0.83 11.92 -9.37
CA SER A 321 0.26 11.49 -10.66
C SER A 321 -0.38 10.11 -10.56
N ILE A 322 0.24 9.17 -9.84
CA ILE A 322 -0.35 7.85 -9.54
C ILE A 322 -1.68 8.05 -8.81
N ILE A 323 -1.70 8.84 -7.73
CA ILE A 323 -2.93 9.10 -6.97
C ILE A 323 -4.03 9.68 -7.87
N LYS A 324 -3.70 10.60 -8.78
CA LYS A 324 -4.65 11.18 -9.72
C LYS A 324 -5.14 10.18 -10.75
N CYS A 325 -4.28 9.29 -11.23
CA CYS A 325 -4.65 8.25 -12.19
C CYS A 325 -5.53 7.17 -11.56
N GLU A 326 -5.23 6.77 -10.32
CA GLU A 326 -5.99 5.75 -9.59
C GLU A 326 -7.29 6.30 -8.97
N SER A 327 -7.50 7.62 -8.99
CA SER A 327 -8.69 8.25 -8.43
C SER A 327 -9.70 8.60 -9.52
N GLY A 328 -10.96 8.19 -9.34
CA GLY A 328 -12.06 8.55 -10.22
C GLY A 328 -12.15 7.72 -11.51
N LEU A 329 -12.65 8.33 -12.56
CA LEU A 329 -12.80 7.66 -13.87
C LEU A 329 -11.45 7.59 -14.60
N HIS A 330 -11.04 6.39 -14.99
CA HIS A 330 -9.73 6.12 -15.58
C HIS A 330 -9.68 6.51 -17.08
N PHE A 331 -10.00 7.76 -17.42
CA PHE A 331 -9.95 8.26 -18.80
C PHE A 331 -8.55 8.18 -19.44
N TRP A 332 -7.50 8.18 -18.59
CA TRP A 332 -6.12 8.00 -19.05
C TRP A 332 -5.85 6.63 -19.73
N LYS A 333 -6.73 5.66 -19.56
CA LYS A 333 -6.66 4.38 -20.29
C LYS A 333 -7.09 4.52 -21.74
N LEU A 334 -7.94 5.50 -22.05
CA LEU A 334 -8.50 5.74 -23.38
C LEU A 334 -7.71 6.80 -24.17
N PHE A 335 -7.21 7.82 -23.49
CA PHE A 335 -6.43 8.91 -24.08
C PHE A 335 -5.46 9.51 -23.06
N PRO A 336 -4.31 10.07 -23.50
CA PRO A 336 -3.34 10.69 -22.61
C PRO A 336 -3.96 11.87 -21.86
N THR A 337 -4.15 11.73 -20.54
CA THR A 337 -4.54 12.84 -19.65
C THR A 337 -3.31 13.57 -19.13
N PRO A 338 -3.42 14.83 -18.64
CA PRO A 338 -2.30 15.51 -18.00
C PRO A 338 -1.69 14.74 -16.83
N ALA A 339 -2.51 14.01 -16.04
CA ALA A 339 -2.03 13.16 -14.96
C ALA A 339 -1.20 11.99 -15.48
N TRP A 340 -1.66 11.33 -16.57
CA TRP A 340 -0.92 10.24 -17.20
C TRP A 340 0.40 10.73 -17.79
N SER A 341 0.40 11.84 -18.54
CA SER A 341 1.63 12.40 -19.11
C SER A 341 2.64 12.82 -18.04
N SER A 342 2.15 13.37 -16.93
CA SER A 342 3.00 13.68 -15.76
C SER A 342 3.54 12.41 -15.10
N LEU A 343 2.74 11.33 -14.99
CA LEU A 343 3.18 10.04 -14.46
C LEU A 343 4.31 9.48 -15.30
N VAL A 344 4.11 9.36 -16.61
CA VAL A 344 5.13 8.83 -17.54
C VAL A 344 6.43 9.61 -17.41
N LYS A 345 6.39 10.94 -17.54
CA LYS A 345 7.59 11.79 -17.44
C LYS A 345 8.37 11.58 -16.15
N ASN A 346 7.68 11.54 -15.03
CA ASN A 346 8.36 11.46 -13.73
C ASN A 346 8.78 10.02 -13.39
N CYS A 347 8.04 9.00 -13.84
CA CYS A 347 8.49 7.62 -13.73
C CYS A 347 9.70 7.34 -14.63
N ASP A 348 9.77 7.90 -15.85
CA ASP A 348 10.98 7.82 -16.69
C ASP A 348 12.18 8.48 -16.00
N SER A 349 11.99 9.63 -15.35
CA SER A 349 13.05 10.27 -14.56
C SER A 349 13.53 9.41 -13.40
N LEU A 350 12.60 8.78 -12.67
CA LEU A 350 12.93 7.86 -11.58
C LEU A 350 13.69 6.63 -12.10
N ASP A 351 13.18 6.01 -13.15
CA ASP A 351 13.77 4.85 -13.78
C ASP A 351 15.22 5.12 -14.23
N ASN A 352 15.45 6.25 -14.89
CA ASN A 352 16.78 6.66 -15.34
C ASN A 352 17.73 6.93 -14.15
N LEU A 353 17.27 7.62 -13.10
CA LEU A 353 18.12 7.93 -11.95
C LEU A 353 18.44 6.70 -11.11
N ILE A 354 17.44 5.84 -10.86
CA ILE A 354 17.64 4.58 -10.13
C ILE A 354 18.51 3.63 -10.96
N GLY A 355 18.21 3.49 -12.27
CA GLY A 355 18.94 2.63 -13.20
C GLY A 355 20.43 3.02 -13.30
N LYS A 356 20.73 4.33 -13.25
CA LYS A 356 22.11 4.83 -13.18
C LYS A 356 22.86 4.22 -11.98
N TYR A 357 22.26 4.26 -10.78
CA TYR A 357 22.86 3.68 -9.57
C TYR A 357 23.02 2.16 -9.65
N VAL A 358 22.04 1.47 -10.24
CA VAL A 358 22.13 0.01 -10.43
C VAL A 358 23.26 -0.34 -11.37
N LEU A 359 23.38 0.36 -12.52
CA LEU A 359 24.44 0.15 -13.50
C LEU A 359 25.84 0.50 -12.96
N GLU A 360 25.96 1.61 -12.20
CA GLU A 360 27.23 1.98 -11.55
C GLU A 360 27.67 0.89 -10.56
N THR A 361 26.71 0.30 -9.80
CA THR A 361 27.01 -0.79 -8.87
C THR A 361 27.40 -2.08 -9.63
N GLU A 362 26.72 -2.41 -10.73
CA GLU A 362 27.03 -3.56 -11.57
C GLU A 362 28.43 -3.44 -12.20
N GLN A 363 28.78 -2.25 -12.70
CA GLN A 363 30.11 -1.96 -13.23
C GLN A 363 31.20 -2.07 -12.15
N ALA A 364 30.93 -1.53 -10.95
CA ALA A 364 31.85 -1.62 -9.82
C ALA A 364 32.11 -3.09 -9.41
N ILE A 365 31.09 -3.94 -9.43
CA ILE A 365 31.21 -5.37 -9.16
C ILE A 365 32.02 -6.07 -10.26
N SER A 366 31.76 -5.73 -11.53
CA SER A 366 32.39 -6.40 -12.70
C SER A 366 33.85 -5.98 -12.93
N SER A 367 34.23 -4.75 -12.53
CA SER A 367 35.59 -4.22 -12.74
C SER A 367 36.60 -4.64 -11.67
N ARG A 368 36.16 -5.31 -10.60
CA ARG A 368 37.07 -5.77 -9.53
C ARG A 368 37.87 -6.98 -9.89
N SER A 369 39.15 -6.90 -9.60
CA SER A 369 40.02 -8.07 -9.55
C SER A 369 39.81 -8.86 -8.25
N LEU A 370 40.00 -10.17 -8.27
CA LEU A 370 39.87 -11.08 -7.12
C LEU A 370 40.82 -10.72 -5.95
N GLU A 371 41.78 -9.83 -6.19
CA GLU A 371 42.83 -9.45 -5.24
C GLU A 371 42.47 -8.20 -4.41
N ASP A 372 41.43 -7.43 -4.79
CA ASP A 372 41.06 -6.23 -4.09
C ASP A 372 40.22 -6.56 -2.83
N PRO A 373 40.59 -6.04 -1.65
CA PRO A 373 39.79 -6.26 -0.45
C PRO A 373 38.38 -5.66 -0.63
N PRO A 374 37.32 -6.41 -0.21
CA PRO A 374 35.96 -5.90 -0.31
C PRO A 374 35.81 -4.63 0.53
N THR A 375 35.35 -3.54 -0.06
CA THR A 375 34.90 -2.39 0.71
C THR A 375 33.55 -2.71 1.34
N ASP A 376 33.25 -2.18 2.53
CA ASP A 376 31.97 -2.39 3.22
C ASP A 376 30.76 -1.99 2.36
N PHE A 377 30.94 -1.04 1.45
CA PHE A 377 29.91 -0.55 0.53
C PHE A 377 29.50 -1.60 -0.51
N ASP A 378 30.43 -2.43 -0.99
CA ASP A 378 30.21 -3.29 -2.16
C ASP A 378 29.62 -4.67 -1.84
N ASN A 379 29.78 -5.13 -0.62
CA ASN A 379 29.31 -6.46 -0.24
C ASN A 379 27.92 -6.42 0.43
N ASN A 380 27.48 -5.28 0.91
CA ASN A 380 26.33 -5.19 1.83
C ASN A 380 25.17 -4.32 1.33
N SER A 381 25.27 -3.63 0.18
CA SER A 381 24.15 -2.88 -0.34
C SER A 381 23.06 -3.82 -0.87
N LEU A 382 21.79 -3.42 -0.71
CA LEU A 382 20.64 -4.17 -1.23
C LEU A 382 20.77 -4.44 -2.74
N ILE A 383 21.19 -3.43 -3.51
CA ILE A 383 21.39 -3.53 -4.97
C ILE A 383 22.49 -4.56 -5.28
N SER A 384 23.64 -4.47 -4.60
CA SER A 384 24.75 -5.41 -4.78
C SER A 384 24.34 -6.86 -4.45
N ALA A 385 23.59 -7.06 -3.36
CA ALA A 385 23.12 -8.37 -2.96
C ALA A 385 22.11 -8.96 -3.98
N MET A 386 21.24 -8.13 -4.57
CA MET A 386 20.34 -8.58 -5.63
C MET A 386 21.08 -8.91 -6.94
N LEU A 387 22.09 -8.12 -7.33
CA LEU A 387 22.92 -8.38 -8.51
C LEU A 387 23.74 -9.68 -8.39
N LYS A 388 24.22 -9.99 -7.18
CA LYS A 388 24.99 -11.20 -6.87
C LYS A 388 24.12 -12.45 -6.62
N SER A 389 22.80 -12.30 -6.62
CA SER A 389 21.88 -13.40 -6.33
C SER A 389 21.99 -14.52 -7.37
N GLU A 390 21.94 -15.78 -6.89
CA GLU A 390 21.91 -16.97 -7.74
C GLU A 390 20.74 -16.99 -8.74
N GLN A 391 19.65 -16.32 -8.42
CA GLN A 391 18.45 -16.22 -9.26
C GLN A 391 18.55 -15.17 -10.39
N LYS A 392 19.73 -14.64 -10.65
CA LYS A 392 20.09 -13.73 -11.76
C LYS A 392 18.98 -12.73 -12.08
N MET A 393 18.87 -11.69 -11.27
CA MET A 393 18.05 -10.52 -11.60
C MET A 393 18.84 -9.61 -12.53
N ASN A 394 18.18 -9.12 -13.58
CA ASN A 394 18.79 -8.11 -14.44
C ASN A 394 18.67 -6.71 -13.82
N ALA A 395 19.47 -5.76 -14.29
CA ALA A 395 19.49 -4.38 -13.79
C ALA A 395 18.12 -3.70 -13.91
N GLU A 396 17.32 -4.03 -14.94
CA GLU A 396 15.99 -3.46 -15.16
C GLU A 396 14.96 -3.97 -14.12
N ASP A 397 14.98 -5.27 -13.78
CA ASP A 397 14.15 -5.85 -12.72
C ASP A 397 14.46 -5.18 -11.37
N ILE A 398 15.78 -5.05 -11.05
CA ILE A 398 16.24 -4.41 -9.81
C ILE A 398 15.79 -2.96 -9.76
N THR A 399 15.97 -2.18 -10.84
CA THR A 399 15.52 -0.79 -10.94
C THR A 399 14.03 -0.66 -10.65
N THR A 400 13.22 -1.55 -11.23
CA THR A 400 11.77 -1.55 -11.06
C THR A 400 11.36 -1.90 -9.63
N ILE A 401 12.04 -2.86 -9.00
CA ILE A 401 11.79 -3.26 -7.60
C ILE A 401 12.16 -2.13 -6.64
N ILE A 402 13.31 -1.49 -6.82
CA ILE A 402 13.74 -0.35 -6.01
C ILE A 402 12.75 0.82 -6.15
N MET A 403 12.28 1.08 -7.37
CA MET A 403 11.26 2.11 -7.61
C MET A 403 9.94 1.80 -6.87
N ASP A 404 9.49 0.54 -6.86
CA ASP A 404 8.31 0.11 -6.08
C ASP A 404 8.50 0.35 -4.58
N MET A 405 9.65 -0.06 -4.03
CA MET A 405 9.95 0.11 -2.62
C MET A 405 10.01 1.59 -2.23
N LEU A 406 10.55 2.44 -3.10
CA LEU A 406 10.61 3.87 -2.87
C LEU A 406 9.20 4.49 -2.90
N LEU A 407 8.44 4.25 -3.99
CA LEU A 407 7.10 4.83 -4.19
C LEU A 407 6.09 4.43 -3.12
N ILE A 408 6.10 3.17 -2.71
CA ILE A 408 5.13 2.68 -1.70
C ILE A 408 5.67 2.89 -0.30
N GLY A 409 6.94 2.55 -0.05
CA GLY A 409 7.56 2.57 1.28
C GLY A 409 7.58 3.95 1.91
N VAL A 410 8.11 4.96 1.23
CA VAL A 410 8.19 6.33 1.75
C VAL A 410 6.80 6.87 2.12
N ASN A 411 5.83 6.70 1.22
CA ASN A 411 4.48 7.23 1.44
C ASN A 411 3.75 6.53 2.60
N THR A 412 3.90 5.20 2.75
CA THR A 412 3.24 4.45 3.83
C THR A 412 3.89 4.72 5.19
N ILE A 413 5.22 4.81 5.26
CA ILE A 413 5.96 5.16 6.48
C ILE A 413 5.60 6.58 6.93
N THR A 414 5.58 7.55 5.99
CA THR A 414 5.17 8.93 6.29
C THR A 414 3.76 9.01 6.85
N SER A 415 2.82 8.29 6.23
CA SER A 415 1.44 8.20 6.71
C SER A 415 1.37 7.65 8.14
N SER A 416 2.02 6.50 8.38
CA SER A 416 2.05 5.85 9.69
C SER A 416 2.63 6.74 10.78
N MET A 417 3.77 7.39 10.50
CA MET A 417 4.41 8.30 11.45
C MET A 417 3.53 9.53 11.74
N SER A 418 2.87 10.07 10.73
CA SER A 418 2.00 11.23 10.89
C SER A 418 0.84 10.98 11.84
N PHE A 419 0.15 9.85 11.68
CA PHE A 419 -0.95 9.48 12.55
C PHE A 419 -0.48 9.02 13.93
N LEU A 420 0.66 8.34 14.03
CA LEU A 420 1.25 7.96 15.31
C LEU A 420 1.58 9.20 16.16
N LEU A 421 2.28 10.20 15.60
CA LEU A 421 2.57 11.45 16.30
C LEU A 421 1.30 12.23 16.65
N TYR A 422 0.31 12.26 15.77
CA TYR A 422 -0.99 12.87 16.05
C TYR A 422 -1.67 12.22 17.27
N TYR A 423 -1.74 10.90 17.34
CA TYR A 423 -2.38 10.22 18.46
C TYR A 423 -1.58 10.40 19.76
N ILE A 424 -0.25 10.30 19.73
CA ILE A 424 0.59 10.55 20.91
C ILE A 424 0.41 12.00 21.40
N ALA A 425 0.33 12.98 20.49
CA ALA A 425 0.13 14.39 20.86
C ALA A 425 -1.27 14.66 21.41
N LYS A 426 -2.30 13.98 20.90
CA LYS A 426 -3.68 14.13 21.31
C LYS A 426 -3.98 13.43 22.64
N TYR A 427 -3.45 12.23 22.86
CA TYR A 427 -3.76 11.40 24.02
C TYR A 427 -2.65 11.49 25.07
N GLN A 428 -2.70 12.55 25.90
CA GLN A 428 -1.66 12.90 26.87
C GLN A 428 -1.41 11.82 27.93
N ARG A 429 -2.42 10.97 28.26
CA ARG A 429 -2.22 9.82 29.16
C ARG A 429 -1.28 8.79 28.53
N ALA A 430 -1.55 8.41 27.29
CA ALA A 430 -0.71 7.46 26.57
C ALA A 430 0.72 8.02 26.39
N GLN A 431 0.86 9.32 26.11
CA GLN A 431 2.18 9.94 26.00
C GLN A 431 2.98 9.90 27.32
N ARG A 432 2.32 10.08 28.48
CA ARG A 432 3.02 9.98 29.78
C ARG A 432 3.56 8.58 30.03
N ILE A 433 2.76 7.54 29.76
CA ILE A 433 3.17 6.14 29.93
C ILE A 433 4.34 5.83 28.95
N LEU A 434 4.19 6.26 27.70
CA LEU A 434 5.23 6.11 26.69
C LEU A 434 6.54 6.80 27.09
N HIS A 435 6.46 8.01 27.62
CA HIS A 435 7.63 8.74 28.09
C HIS A 435 8.34 7.99 29.23
N SER A 436 7.58 7.47 30.20
CA SER A 436 8.15 6.70 31.33
C SER A 436 8.82 5.39 30.90
N GLU A 437 8.43 4.82 29.74
CA GLU A 437 9.14 3.70 29.14
C GLU A 437 10.43 4.17 28.46
N ILE A 438 10.33 5.22 27.61
CA ILE A 438 11.43 5.73 26.79
C ILE A 438 12.54 6.39 27.61
N GLU A 439 12.22 7.02 28.76
CA GLU A 439 13.17 7.61 29.68
C GLU A 439 14.21 6.61 30.20
N LYS A 440 13.89 5.33 30.22
CA LYS A 440 14.80 4.24 30.61
C LYS A 440 15.82 3.89 29.53
N ILE A 441 15.62 4.37 28.31
CA ILE A 441 16.49 4.09 27.17
C ILE A 441 17.59 5.17 27.13
N ASN A 442 18.84 4.73 27.03
CA ASN A 442 19.96 5.64 26.91
C ASN A 442 19.81 6.53 25.68
N THR A 443 20.09 7.82 25.83
CA THR A 443 20.13 8.77 24.71
C THR A 443 21.22 8.39 23.70
N ASN A 444 22.37 7.88 24.16
CA ASN A 444 23.42 7.34 23.32
C ASN A 444 23.19 5.83 23.14
N MET A 445 22.24 5.47 22.26
CA MET A 445 21.92 4.07 21.98
C MET A 445 23.12 3.36 21.32
N SER A 446 23.46 2.20 21.86
CA SER A 446 24.41 1.28 21.22
C SER A 446 23.77 0.62 19.98
N VAL A 447 24.60 -0.02 19.15
CA VAL A 447 24.11 -0.82 18.00
C VAL A 447 23.13 -1.89 18.47
N GLU A 448 23.39 -2.50 19.63
CA GLU A 448 22.54 -3.53 20.21
C GLU A 448 21.18 -2.97 20.69
N ASP A 449 21.17 -1.78 21.31
CA ASP A 449 19.94 -1.10 21.73
C ASP A 449 19.06 -0.77 20.53
N ILE A 450 19.66 -0.27 19.45
CA ILE A 450 18.95 0.05 18.23
C ILE A 450 18.38 -1.22 17.58
N ALA A 451 19.16 -2.29 17.53
CA ALA A 451 18.71 -3.57 16.98
C ALA A 451 17.52 -4.16 17.75
N LYS A 452 17.47 -3.91 19.06
CA LYS A 452 16.42 -4.39 19.96
C LYS A 452 15.36 -3.34 20.29
N ILE A 453 15.32 -2.21 19.61
CA ILE A 453 14.45 -1.07 19.96
C ILE A 453 12.96 -1.49 20.06
N THR A 454 12.51 -2.36 19.19
CA THR A 454 11.12 -2.88 19.22
C THR A 454 10.84 -3.76 20.43
N GLU A 455 11.84 -4.47 20.94
CA GLU A 455 11.73 -5.30 22.14
C GLU A 455 11.82 -4.46 23.42
N LEU A 456 12.66 -3.42 23.41
CA LEU A 456 12.87 -2.52 24.55
C LEU A 456 11.68 -1.56 24.78
N THR A 457 10.79 -1.42 23.79
CA THR A 457 9.68 -0.45 23.83
C THR A 457 8.31 -1.09 23.64
N PRO A 458 7.87 -2.01 24.50
CA PRO A 458 6.59 -2.72 24.35
C PRO A 458 5.39 -1.78 24.32
N TYR A 459 5.36 -0.70 25.10
CA TYR A 459 4.26 0.27 25.07
C TYR A 459 4.27 1.10 23.77
N LEU A 460 5.44 1.45 23.26
CA LEU A 460 5.54 2.08 21.94
C LEU A 460 5.03 1.16 20.83
N GLN A 461 5.37 -0.15 20.89
CA GLN A 461 4.83 -1.13 19.95
C GLN A 461 3.30 -1.21 20.02
N ALA A 462 2.73 -1.12 21.23
CA ALA A 462 1.29 -1.04 21.43
C ALA A 462 0.69 0.25 20.81
N CYS A 463 1.35 1.40 20.96
CA CYS A 463 0.96 2.66 20.33
C CYS A 463 1.01 2.57 18.80
N ILE A 464 2.05 1.96 18.23
CA ILE A 464 2.18 1.76 16.78
C ILE A 464 1.05 0.87 16.26
N LYS A 465 0.82 -0.28 16.90
CA LYS A 465 -0.27 -1.21 16.53
C LYS A 465 -1.63 -0.52 16.58
N GLU A 466 -1.89 0.26 17.63
CA GLU A 466 -3.16 0.97 17.79
C GLU A 466 -3.34 2.08 16.76
N SER A 467 -2.30 2.85 16.48
CA SER A 467 -2.33 3.85 15.40
C SER A 467 -2.62 3.22 14.03
N LEU A 468 -1.97 2.11 13.72
CA LEU A 468 -2.16 1.37 12.46
C LEU A 468 -3.53 0.68 12.39
N ARG A 469 -4.11 0.30 13.52
CA ARG A 469 -5.49 -0.21 13.59
C ARG A 469 -6.49 0.88 13.23
N LEU A 470 -6.34 2.06 13.82
CA LEU A 470 -7.26 3.19 13.60
C LEU A 470 -7.12 3.77 12.19
N VAL A 471 -5.89 3.98 11.73
CA VAL A 471 -5.62 4.53 10.41
C VAL A 471 -4.47 3.76 9.75
N PRO A 472 -4.75 2.60 9.14
CA PRO A 472 -3.73 1.92 8.34
C PRO A 472 -3.39 2.75 7.09
N PRO A 473 -2.12 2.77 6.65
CA PRO A 473 -1.72 3.45 5.41
C PRO A 473 -2.49 2.96 4.18
N ILE A 474 -2.78 1.67 4.13
CA ILE A 474 -3.58 1.04 3.07
C ILE A 474 -4.84 0.46 3.73
N PRO A 475 -6.01 1.15 3.60
CA PRO A 475 -7.23 0.82 4.34
C PRO A 475 -7.97 -0.42 3.80
N VAL A 476 -7.66 -0.83 2.58
CA VAL A 476 -8.29 -1.98 1.91
C VAL A 476 -7.25 -2.90 1.31
N LEU A 477 -7.51 -4.20 1.37
CA LEU A 477 -6.69 -5.23 0.72
C LEU A 477 -7.52 -5.97 -0.32
N THR A 478 -6.89 -6.51 -1.35
CA THR A 478 -7.61 -7.17 -2.45
C THR A 478 -7.10 -8.56 -2.71
N ARG A 479 -8.01 -9.44 -3.19
CA ARG A 479 -7.67 -10.78 -3.70
C ARG A 479 -8.56 -11.15 -4.88
N ILE A 480 -7.98 -11.93 -5.79
CA ILE A 480 -8.71 -12.64 -6.84
C ILE A 480 -8.44 -14.13 -6.60
N LEU A 481 -9.49 -14.88 -6.26
CA LEU A 481 -9.32 -16.28 -5.86
C LEU A 481 -9.32 -17.23 -7.06
N PRO A 482 -8.48 -18.27 -7.01
CA PRO A 482 -8.42 -19.29 -8.08
C PRO A 482 -9.60 -20.28 -8.04
N LYS A 483 -10.35 -20.31 -6.93
CA LYS A 483 -11.47 -21.24 -6.68
C LYS A 483 -12.70 -20.46 -6.19
N ASN A 484 -13.88 -21.07 -6.32
CA ASN A 484 -15.09 -20.55 -5.70
C ASN A 484 -14.95 -20.54 -4.18
N ILE A 485 -15.57 -19.55 -3.53
CA ILE A 485 -15.59 -19.42 -2.08
C ILE A 485 -16.99 -19.10 -1.59
N THR A 486 -17.41 -19.71 -0.49
CA THR A 486 -18.67 -19.37 0.18
C THR A 486 -18.38 -18.36 1.29
N LEU A 487 -18.94 -17.15 1.19
CA LEU A 487 -18.86 -16.09 2.21
C LEU A 487 -20.26 -15.76 2.69
N ASP A 488 -20.51 -15.81 3.96
CA ASP A 488 -21.84 -15.64 4.59
C ASP A 488 -22.85 -16.52 3.90
N ARG A 489 -22.98 -17.44 3.41
CA ARG A 489 -23.92 -18.28 2.62
C ARG A 489 -23.87 -18.07 1.10
N TYR A 490 -23.20 -17.02 0.61
CA TYR A 490 -23.16 -16.73 -0.83
C TYR A 490 -21.98 -17.43 -1.50
N ASN A 491 -22.27 -18.11 -2.62
CA ASN A 491 -21.22 -18.72 -3.43
C ASN A 491 -20.60 -17.70 -4.38
N ILE A 492 -19.39 -17.24 -4.06
CA ILE A 492 -18.63 -16.26 -4.86
C ILE A 492 -17.79 -17.02 -5.89
N PRO A 493 -17.98 -16.76 -7.20
CA PRO A 493 -17.24 -17.44 -8.26
C PRO A 493 -15.73 -17.13 -8.23
N ARG A 494 -14.92 -18.08 -8.68
CA ARG A 494 -13.50 -17.85 -8.96
C ARG A 494 -13.32 -16.67 -9.91
N GLY A 495 -12.19 -15.94 -9.78
CA GLY A 495 -11.90 -14.79 -10.63
C GLY A 495 -12.62 -13.50 -10.23
N THR A 496 -13.53 -13.54 -9.23
CA THR A 496 -14.14 -12.34 -8.68
C THR A 496 -13.12 -11.54 -7.86
N LEU A 497 -13.05 -10.23 -8.10
CA LEU A 497 -12.26 -9.33 -7.26
C LEU A 497 -12.92 -9.16 -5.91
N ILE A 498 -12.25 -9.58 -4.85
CA ILE A 498 -12.67 -9.40 -3.47
C ILE A 498 -11.87 -8.25 -2.86
N ILE A 499 -12.58 -7.24 -2.37
CA ILE A 499 -12.02 -6.10 -1.64
C ILE A 499 -12.34 -6.29 -0.16
N MET A 500 -11.31 -6.45 0.64
CA MET A 500 -11.37 -6.58 2.09
C MET A 500 -11.19 -5.21 2.71
N SER A 501 -12.24 -4.64 3.33
CA SER A 501 -12.19 -3.38 4.05
C SER A 501 -11.62 -3.62 5.46
N THR A 502 -10.30 -3.70 5.54
CA THR A 502 -9.58 -4.04 6.79
C THR A 502 -9.67 -2.94 7.83
N GLN A 503 -9.68 -1.67 7.41
CA GLN A 503 -9.89 -0.56 8.34
C GLN A 503 -11.30 -0.55 8.90
N ASP A 504 -12.30 -0.84 8.09
CA ASP A 504 -13.69 -0.89 8.53
C ASP A 504 -13.91 -2.05 9.52
N ALA A 505 -13.28 -3.20 9.27
CA ALA A 505 -13.24 -4.31 10.22
C ALA A 505 -12.61 -3.91 11.56
N SER A 506 -11.53 -3.13 11.53
CA SER A 506 -10.79 -2.72 12.72
C SER A 506 -11.49 -1.62 13.55
N LEU A 507 -12.46 -0.90 12.95
CA LEU A 507 -13.24 0.16 13.60
C LEU A 507 -14.63 -0.30 14.07
N LYS A 508 -14.94 -1.59 13.98
CA LYS A 508 -16.24 -2.16 14.35
C LYS A 508 -16.27 -2.50 15.85
N GLU A 509 -17.28 -2.00 16.58
CA GLU A 509 -17.46 -2.27 18.02
C GLU A 509 -17.63 -3.76 18.34
N GLY A 510 -18.13 -4.55 17.38
CA GLY A 510 -18.19 -6.02 17.55
C GLY A 510 -16.81 -6.70 17.52
N ASN A 511 -15.78 -6.06 16.98
CA ASN A 511 -14.43 -6.60 16.87
C ASN A 511 -13.48 -6.03 17.94
N TYR A 512 -13.71 -4.79 18.38
CA TYR A 512 -12.90 -4.11 19.40
C TYR A 512 -13.81 -3.30 20.33
N ASP A 513 -13.58 -3.39 21.63
CA ASP A 513 -14.24 -2.51 22.59
C ASP A 513 -13.69 -1.09 22.42
N ASP A 514 -14.57 -0.06 22.47
CA ASP A 514 -14.21 1.33 22.18
C ASP A 514 -13.37 1.45 20.88
N ALA A 515 -13.89 0.86 19.79
CA ALA A 515 -13.17 0.69 18.54
C ALA A 515 -12.64 1.99 17.94
N SER A 516 -13.28 3.12 18.20
CA SER A 516 -12.88 4.45 17.73
C SER A 516 -11.83 5.14 18.61
N ALA A 517 -11.58 4.65 19.83
CA ALA A 517 -10.64 5.24 20.77
C ALA A 517 -9.20 4.75 20.50
N PHE A 518 -8.23 5.64 20.75
CA PHE A 518 -6.81 5.26 20.79
C PHE A 518 -6.48 4.71 22.18
N TYR A 519 -6.42 3.40 22.29
CA TYR A 519 -6.20 2.66 23.54
C TYR A 519 -5.10 1.60 23.36
N PRO A 520 -3.81 1.98 23.49
CA PRO A 520 -2.68 1.10 23.28
C PRO A 520 -2.65 -0.10 24.24
N GLU A 521 -3.20 0.06 25.44
CA GLU A 521 -3.21 -0.96 26.50
C GLU A 521 -3.90 -2.25 26.06
N ARG A 522 -4.81 -2.19 25.05
CA ARG A 522 -5.44 -3.40 24.50
C ARG A 522 -4.45 -4.43 23.91
N TRP A 523 -3.24 -4.00 23.59
CA TRP A 523 -2.19 -4.85 23.02
C TRP A 523 -1.21 -5.40 24.06
N LEU A 524 -1.34 -5.02 25.34
CA LEU A 524 -0.44 -5.44 26.41
C LEU A 524 -0.96 -6.72 27.07
N LYS A 525 -0.01 -7.59 27.50
CA LYS A 525 -0.34 -8.83 28.23
C LYS A 525 -0.93 -8.47 29.60
N GLY A 526 -2.08 -9.03 29.95
CA GLY A 526 -2.77 -8.83 31.22
C GLY A 526 -4.17 -8.24 31.10
N ASP A 527 -4.38 -7.27 30.21
CA ASP A 527 -5.70 -6.67 29.93
C ASP A 527 -6.26 -7.12 28.57
N ALA A 528 -5.51 -7.94 27.84
CA ALA A 528 -5.83 -8.31 26.48
C ALA A 528 -7.01 -9.28 26.41
N LYS A 529 -8.19 -8.76 26.09
CA LYS A 529 -9.25 -9.56 25.48
C LYS A 529 -8.69 -10.17 24.18
N GLU A 530 -8.97 -11.44 23.95
CA GLU A 530 -8.51 -12.12 22.73
C GLU A 530 -9.32 -11.60 21.54
N TYR A 531 -8.74 -10.66 20.79
CA TYR A 531 -9.35 -10.14 19.57
C TYR A 531 -9.07 -11.05 18.37
N HIS A 532 -10.01 -11.12 17.44
CA HIS A 532 -9.82 -11.93 16.24
C HIS A 532 -8.61 -11.43 15.42
N ALA A 533 -7.67 -12.33 15.09
CA ALA A 533 -6.40 -11.97 14.45
C ALA A 533 -6.57 -11.20 13.11
N PHE A 534 -7.65 -11.46 12.37
CA PHE A 534 -7.96 -10.79 11.11
C PHE A 534 -8.82 -9.53 11.26
N ALA A 535 -9.13 -9.09 12.47
CA ALA A 535 -9.82 -7.83 12.70
C ALA A 535 -8.93 -6.60 12.42
N SER A 536 -7.58 -6.74 12.57
CA SER A 536 -6.62 -5.71 12.20
C SER A 536 -5.35 -6.34 11.63
N ILE A 537 -5.13 -6.18 10.32
CA ILE A 537 -3.97 -6.71 9.58
C ILE A 537 -3.32 -5.60 8.72
N PRO A 538 -2.76 -4.55 9.33
CA PRO A 538 -2.25 -3.39 8.60
C PRO A 538 -1.10 -3.73 7.63
N PHE A 539 -0.34 -4.78 7.89
CA PHE A 539 0.73 -5.29 7.03
C PHE A 539 0.29 -6.44 6.11
N GLY A 540 -1.01 -6.75 6.11
CA GLY A 540 -1.54 -7.92 5.41
C GLY A 540 -1.17 -9.24 6.08
N PHE A 541 -1.46 -10.36 5.39
CA PHE A 541 -1.22 -11.71 5.88
C PHE A 541 -0.78 -12.64 4.74
N GLY A 542 -0.23 -13.81 5.08
CA GLY A 542 0.13 -14.86 4.12
C GLY A 542 1.33 -14.51 3.24
N ALA A 543 1.41 -15.14 2.09
CA ALA A 543 2.55 -15.03 1.18
C ALA A 543 2.80 -13.59 0.68
N ARG A 544 1.75 -12.78 0.55
CA ARG A 544 1.80 -11.35 0.17
C ARG A 544 1.92 -10.37 1.35
N LYS A 545 2.26 -10.86 2.55
CA LYS A 545 2.53 -9.99 3.71
C LYS A 545 3.63 -8.98 3.38
N CYS A 546 3.56 -7.78 3.98
CA CYS A 546 4.51 -6.69 3.75
C CYS A 546 5.96 -7.15 3.98
N LEU A 547 6.83 -6.93 3.00
CA LEU A 547 8.27 -7.20 3.09
C LEU A 547 8.99 -6.24 4.03
N GLY A 548 8.52 -4.98 4.06
CA GLY A 548 9.12 -3.90 4.83
C GLY A 548 8.53 -3.73 6.23
N GLN A 549 7.86 -4.73 6.81
CA GLN A 549 7.25 -4.59 8.14
C GLN A 549 8.31 -4.22 9.20
N ASN A 550 9.41 -4.98 9.28
CA ASN A 550 10.48 -4.72 10.25
C ASN A 550 11.12 -3.34 10.04
N ILE A 551 11.29 -2.94 8.76
CA ILE A 551 11.79 -1.60 8.41
C ILE A 551 10.87 -0.52 8.97
N ALA A 552 9.58 -0.64 8.71
CA ALA A 552 8.58 0.34 9.15
C ALA A 552 8.51 0.41 10.69
N GLU A 553 8.42 -0.73 11.37
CA GLU A 553 8.35 -0.79 12.84
C GLU A 553 9.63 -0.21 13.48
N THR A 554 10.81 -0.52 12.97
CA THR A 554 12.09 0.03 13.44
C THR A 554 12.16 1.55 13.22
N MET A 555 11.84 2.04 12.01
CA MET A 555 11.87 3.47 11.71
C MET A 555 10.87 4.26 12.56
N LEU A 556 9.65 3.74 12.73
CA LEU A 556 8.63 4.35 13.59
C LEU A 556 9.09 4.40 15.05
N SER A 557 9.71 3.32 15.53
CA SER A 557 10.20 3.22 16.90
C SER A 557 11.36 4.19 17.16
N LEU A 558 12.36 4.23 16.30
CA LEU A 558 13.52 5.10 16.45
C LEU A 558 13.13 6.58 16.46
N LEU A 559 12.37 7.04 15.46
CA LEU A 559 11.98 8.45 15.41
C LEU A 559 11.08 8.84 16.58
N THR A 560 10.11 8.00 16.95
CA THR A 560 9.22 8.29 18.08
C THR A 560 10.01 8.35 19.38
N THR A 561 10.95 7.43 19.60
CA THR A 561 11.82 7.43 20.78
C THR A 561 12.61 8.73 20.86
N ARG A 562 13.30 9.15 19.79
CA ARG A 562 14.07 10.39 19.75
C ARG A 562 13.22 11.64 20.00
N ILE A 563 12.02 11.69 19.39
CA ILE A 563 11.11 12.83 19.58
C ILE A 563 10.60 12.87 21.03
N VAL A 564 10.13 11.76 21.59
CA VAL A 564 9.53 11.72 22.93
C VAL A 564 10.57 11.88 24.04
N GLN A 565 11.83 11.47 23.82
CA GLN A 565 12.95 11.81 24.74
C GLN A 565 13.13 13.31 24.86
N LYS A 566 13.06 14.05 23.76
CA LYS A 566 13.37 15.48 23.71
C LYS A 566 12.18 16.39 23.93
N TYR A 567 11.02 16.00 23.42
CA TYR A 567 9.84 16.85 23.39
C TYR A 567 8.62 16.22 24.05
N LYS A 568 7.82 17.07 24.73
CA LYS A 568 6.42 16.83 25.03
C LYS A 568 5.60 17.28 23.83
N LEU A 569 4.77 16.38 23.28
CA LEU A 569 3.92 16.67 22.15
C LEU A 569 2.54 17.14 22.61
N GLU A 570 1.99 18.18 21.99
CA GLU A 570 0.66 18.69 22.28
C GLU A 570 -0.11 18.95 20.99
N TYR A 571 -1.41 18.64 20.99
CA TYR A 571 -2.32 18.89 19.87
C TYR A 571 -3.62 19.52 20.37
N HIS A 572 -3.92 20.75 19.92
CA HIS A 572 -5.03 21.57 20.42
C HIS A 572 -6.09 21.90 19.36
N TYR A 573 -6.04 21.24 18.21
CA TYR A 573 -6.94 21.50 17.09
C TYR A 573 -8.02 20.42 16.96
N GLY A 574 -8.95 20.62 16.04
CA GLY A 574 -9.98 19.63 15.70
C GLY A 574 -9.41 18.38 15.03
N ASP A 575 -10.13 17.29 15.12
CA ASP A 575 -9.69 15.96 14.69
C ASP A 575 -9.12 15.93 13.27
N ILE A 576 -8.04 15.17 13.13
CA ILE A 576 -7.42 14.82 11.85
C ILE A 576 -7.98 13.48 11.40
N GLU A 577 -8.47 13.46 10.18
CA GLU A 577 -8.98 12.27 9.52
C GLU A 577 -8.09 11.89 8.35
N SER A 578 -8.21 10.65 7.88
CA SER A 578 -7.50 10.23 6.67
C SER A 578 -8.18 10.73 5.41
N THR A 579 -7.37 11.04 4.39
CA THR A 579 -7.87 11.34 3.03
C THR A 579 -8.30 10.07 2.31
N ARG A 580 -8.99 10.25 1.18
CA ARG A 580 -9.52 9.19 0.32
C ARG A 580 -8.54 8.68 -0.74
N SER A 581 -7.26 8.85 -0.54
CA SER A 581 -6.28 8.38 -1.51
C SER A 581 -5.96 6.90 -1.29
N PHE A 582 -5.34 6.27 -2.28
CA PHE A 582 -4.81 4.91 -2.21
C PHE A 582 -3.94 4.69 -0.95
N ILE A 583 -3.18 5.71 -0.53
CA ILE A 583 -2.48 5.74 0.76
C ILE A 583 -3.13 6.82 1.62
N SER A 584 -3.50 6.46 2.84
CA SER A 584 -4.07 7.37 3.84
C SER A 584 -3.14 8.55 4.11
N LYS A 585 -3.67 9.77 4.11
CA LYS A 585 -2.92 10.99 4.46
C LYS A 585 -3.77 11.84 5.40
N PRO A 586 -3.18 12.66 6.26
CA PRO A 586 -3.94 13.66 7.02
C PRO A 586 -4.74 14.58 6.09
N ASN A 587 -6.03 14.79 6.40
CA ASN A 587 -6.93 15.66 5.62
C ASN A 587 -6.71 17.16 5.88
N LYS A 588 -5.87 17.48 6.87
CA LYS A 588 -5.49 18.84 7.28
C LYS A 588 -3.99 18.88 7.58
N PRO A 589 -3.33 20.04 7.52
CA PRO A 589 -1.94 20.21 7.95
C PRO A 589 -1.76 19.71 9.38
N LEU A 590 -0.74 18.88 9.59
CA LEU A 590 -0.40 18.31 10.88
C LEU A 590 0.36 19.36 11.71
N LYS A 591 -0.35 20.02 12.63
CA LYS A 591 0.21 21.04 13.52
C LYS A 591 0.38 20.48 14.92
N ILE A 592 1.60 20.09 15.26
CA ILE A 592 1.96 19.57 16.57
C ILE A 592 2.90 20.58 17.25
N ARG A 593 2.65 20.84 18.53
CA ARG A 593 3.57 21.58 19.40
C ARG A 593 4.61 20.61 19.96
N PHE A 594 5.87 21.02 19.91
CA PHE A 594 7.03 20.28 20.40
C PHE A 594 7.67 21.08 21.53
N VAL A 595 7.16 20.89 22.73
CA VAL A 595 7.64 21.59 23.94
C VAL A 595 8.85 20.85 24.49
N ASP A 596 9.98 21.57 24.71
CA ASP A 596 11.18 20.95 25.27
C ASP A 596 10.87 20.28 26.61
N ARG A 597 11.43 19.09 26.84
CA ARG A 597 11.42 18.47 28.16
C ARG A 597 12.57 19.01 28.97
N ALA A 598 12.27 19.30 30.25
CA ALA A 598 13.24 19.77 31.21
C ALA A 598 14.25 18.68 31.55
#